data_616afe75ce633c197492ebda743063ea
#
_entry.id   616afe75ce633c197492ebda743063ea
#
_cell.length_a   1.000
_cell.length_b   1.000
_cell.length_c   1.000
_cell.angle_alpha   90.00
_cell.angle_beta   90.00
_cell.angle_gamma   90.00
#
_symmetry.space_group_name_H-M   'P 1'
#
loop_
_entity.id
_entity.type
_entity.pdbx_description
1 polymer ?
#
loop_
_entity_poly.entity_id
_entity_poly.type
_entity_poly.pdbx_seq_one_letter_code
_entity_poly.pdbx_strand_id
1 'polypeptide(L)'
;ESSDLIRRIQMIFQDPAASLNERATVDYIISEGLYNYHLFKDEEDRKEKVQKMIHEVGLLKEHLTRYPHEFSGGQRQRIGIARALVMEPDFVIADEPISALDVSVRAQVLNLLKKFQKELGLTYLFIAHDLSVVRFISDRIAVIYKGVIVEVAETEELFNNPVHPYTQALLSAVPIPDPILERKKVLKVYDPDQHDYETDKPSMVEIRPGHYVWANQAELARYKEALKK
;
A
#
# COMPACT_ATOMS: atom_id res chain seq x y z
N GLU A 1 4.43 -19.09 -19.09
CA GLU A 1 4.59 -17.61 -18.98
C GLU A 1 3.53 -16.96 -18.09
N SER A 2 2.22 -17.18 -18.33
CA SER A 2 1.14 -16.56 -17.53
C SER A 2 1.14 -17.02 -16.07
N SER A 3 1.33 -18.31 -15.82
CA SER A 3 1.34 -18.92 -14.48
C SER A 3 2.51 -18.43 -13.62
N ASP A 4 3.70 -18.27 -14.22
CA ASP A 4 4.87 -17.75 -13.49
C ASP A 4 4.73 -16.28 -13.13
N LEU A 5 4.13 -15.47 -14.01
CA LEU A 5 3.83 -14.08 -13.72
C LEU A 5 2.87 -13.92 -12.54
N ILE A 6 1.80 -14.74 -12.49
CA ILE A 6 0.82 -14.72 -11.38
C ILE A 6 1.50 -15.08 -10.05
N ARG A 7 2.41 -16.05 -10.04
CA ARG A 7 3.20 -16.41 -8.86
C ARG A 7 4.04 -15.25 -8.33
N ARG A 8 4.65 -14.49 -9.24
CA ARG A 8 5.54 -13.35 -8.90
C ARG A 8 4.78 -12.12 -8.42
N ILE A 9 3.47 -12.05 -8.65
CA ILE A 9 2.60 -10.96 -8.21
C ILE A 9 1.61 -11.53 -7.19
N GLN A 10 1.67 -11.07 -5.96
CA GLN A 10 0.78 -11.51 -4.89
C GLN A 10 -0.01 -10.34 -4.32
N MET A 11 -1.12 -10.64 -3.63
CA MET A 11 -2.00 -9.62 -3.07
C MET A 11 -2.26 -9.86 -1.59
N ILE A 12 -2.22 -8.77 -0.82
CA ILE A 12 -2.64 -8.68 0.57
C ILE A 12 -3.94 -7.88 0.59
N PHE A 13 -5.01 -8.49 1.11
CA PHE A 13 -6.36 -7.96 1.04
C PHE A 13 -6.71 -7.06 2.24
N GLN A 14 -7.65 -6.16 2.04
CA GLN A 14 -8.17 -5.23 3.04
C GLN A 14 -8.83 -5.96 4.22
N ASP A 15 -9.67 -6.96 3.94
CA ASP A 15 -10.39 -7.72 4.96
C ASP A 15 -9.77 -9.11 5.12
N PRO A 16 -8.98 -9.32 6.20
CA PRO A 16 -8.37 -10.61 6.45
C PRO A 16 -9.42 -11.70 6.78
N ALA A 17 -10.57 -11.34 7.34
CA ALA A 17 -11.63 -12.31 7.64
C ALA A 17 -12.28 -12.84 6.36
N ALA A 18 -12.59 -11.96 5.42
CA ALA A 18 -13.19 -12.36 4.14
C ALA A 18 -12.20 -13.06 3.20
N SER A 19 -10.89 -12.84 3.36
CA SER A 19 -9.86 -13.36 2.46
C SER A 19 -9.31 -14.73 2.84
N LEU A 20 -9.56 -15.23 4.05
CA LEU A 20 -9.08 -16.52 4.55
C LEU A 20 -10.22 -17.56 4.53
N ASN A 21 -9.89 -18.79 4.16
CA ASN A 21 -10.84 -19.89 4.23
C ASN A 21 -11.01 -20.36 5.69
N GLU A 22 -12.14 -20.04 6.30
CA GLU A 22 -12.47 -20.36 7.71
C GLU A 22 -12.54 -21.87 8.00
N ARG A 23 -12.59 -22.73 6.96
CA ARG A 23 -12.64 -24.20 7.08
C ARG A 23 -11.28 -24.87 6.89
N ALA A 24 -10.24 -24.09 6.60
CA ALA A 24 -8.89 -24.56 6.41
C ALA A 24 -8.01 -24.19 7.59
N THR A 25 -7.03 -25.04 7.92
CA THR A 25 -6.00 -24.70 8.93
C THR A 25 -5.05 -23.64 8.38
N VAL A 26 -4.38 -22.92 9.27
CA VAL A 26 -3.37 -21.92 8.91
C VAL A 26 -2.26 -22.54 8.05
N ASP A 27 -1.81 -23.77 8.38
CA ASP A 27 -0.83 -24.50 7.57
C ASP A 27 -1.29 -24.66 6.12
N TYR A 28 -2.53 -25.09 5.92
CA TYR A 28 -3.08 -25.26 4.57
C TYR A 28 -3.20 -23.93 3.83
N ILE A 29 -3.71 -22.88 4.49
CA ILE A 29 -3.88 -21.55 3.89
C ILE A 29 -2.55 -21.00 3.37
N ILE A 30 -1.48 -21.11 4.16
CA ILE A 30 -0.15 -20.64 3.76
C ILE A 30 0.43 -21.54 2.65
N SER A 31 0.19 -22.86 2.73
CA SER A 31 0.73 -23.86 1.80
C SER A 31 0.03 -23.90 0.45
N GLU A 32 -1.19 -23.39 0.34
CA GLU A 32 -2.02 -23.54 -0.87
C GLU A 32 -1.29 -23.08 -2.15
N GLY A 33 -0.64 -21.94 -2.08
CA GLY A 33 0.17 -21.45 -3.20
C GLY A 33 1.38 -22.34 -3.51
N LEU A 34 2.03 -22.87 -2.48
CA LEU A 34 3.15 -23.79 -2.66
C LEU A 34 2.72 -25.06 -3.39
N TYR A 35 1.54 -25.64 -3.05
CA TYR A 35 0.97 -26.79 -3.75
C TYR A 35 0.61 -26.46 -5.21
N ASN A 36 -0.09 -25.35 -5.42
CA ASN A 36 -0.58 -24.98 -6.75
C ASN A 36 0.54 -24.73 -7.77
N TYR A 37 1.68 -24.25 -7.30
CA TYR A 37 2.84 -23.89 -8.17
C TYR A 37 4.02 -24.83 -8.00
N HIS A 38 3.87 -25.93 -7.22
CA HIS A 38 4.94 -26.91 -6.96
C HIS A 38 6.25 -26.28 -6.48
N LEU A 39 6.19 -25.37 -5.50
CA LEU A 39 7.32 -24.58 -4.99
C LEU A 39 8.06 -25.23 -3.83
N PHE A 40 8.03 -26.53 -3.73
CA PHE A 40 8.73 -27.31 -2.71
C PHE A 40 9.28 -28.62 -3.31
N LYS A 41 10.32 -29.16 -2.71
CA LYS A 41 10.96 -30.41 -3.15
C LYS A 41 10.21 -31.64 -2.65
N ASP A 42 9.84 -31.60 -1.37
CA ASP A 42 9.13 -32.65 -0.64
C ASP A 42 8.34 -32.03 0.51
N GLU A 43 7.57 -32.85 1.24
CA GLU A 43 6.74 -32.37 2.36
C GLU A 43 7.55 -31.79 3.52
N GLU A 44 8.82 -32.18 3.70
CA GLU A 44 9.67 -31.59 4.72
C GLU A 44 10.07 -30.14 4.35
N ASP A 45 10.51 -29.92 3.11
CA ASP A 45 10.82 -28.59 2.57
C ASP A 45 9.60 -27.66 2.63
N ARG A 46 8.40 -28.17 2.30
CA ARG A 46 7.14 -27.41 2.44
C ARG A 46 6.92 -26.96 3.89
N LYS A 47 7.03 -27.90 4.84
CA LYS A 47 6.83 -27.63 6.27
C LYS A 47 7.86 -26.60 6.78
N GLU A 48 9.12 -26.72 6.38
CA GLU A 48 10.17 -25.78 6.76
C GLU A 48 9.86 -24.37 6.26
N LYS A 49 9.44 -24.21 4.99
CA LYS A 49 9.05 -22.93 4.41
C LYS A 49 7.89 -22.29 5.16
N VAL A 50 6.85 -23.06 5.45
CA VAL A 50 5.68 -22.57 6.19
C VAL A 50 6.03 -22.21 7.63
N GLN A 51 6.83 -23.03 8.33
CA GLN A 51 7.27 -22.77 9.69
C GLN A 51 8.16 -21.52 9.77
N LYS A 52 9.05 -21.34 8.79
CA LYS A 52 9.86 -20.12 8.69
C LYS A 52 8.97 -18.90 8.50
N MET A 53 8.03 -18.95 7.56
CA MET A 53 7.18 -17.82 7.24
C MET A 53 6.25 -17.46 8.41
N ILE A 54 5.65 -18.44 9.10
CA ILE A 54 4.79 -18.16 10.26
C ILE A 54 5.57 -17.48 11.39
N HIS A 55 6.81 -17.87 11.60
CA HIS A 55 7.71 -17.21 12.56
C HIS A 55 8.07 -15.79 12.12
N GLU A 56 8.38 -15.58 10.83
CA GLU A 56 8.75 -14.26 10.28
C GLU A 56 7.63 -13.22 10.43
N VAL A 57 6.36 -13.65 10.34
CA VAL A 57 5.21 -12.77 10.60
C VAL A 57 4.87 -12.63 12.09
N GLY A 58 5.67 -13.21 12.99
CA GLY A 58 5.51 -13.07 14.45
C GLY A 58 4.43 -13.94 15.05
N LEU A 59 4.10 -15.06 14.42
CA LEU A 59 3.20 -16.08 14.96
C LEU A 59 3.99 -17.34 15.37
N LEU A 60 3.32 -18.24 16.09
CA LEU A 60 3.94 -19.44 16.64
C LEU A 60 3.66 -20.67 15.77
N LYS A 61 4.55 -21.67 15.85
CA LYS A 61 4.39 -22.96 15.14
C LYS A 61 3.08 -23.66 15.51
N GLU A 62 2.65 -23.59 16.78
CA GLU A 62 1.40 -24.18 17.26
C GLU A 62 0.16 -23.56 16.60
N HIS A 63 0.27 -22.35 16.06
CA HIS A 63 -0.82 -21.70 15.34
C HIS A 63 -1.14 -22.36 14.00
N LEU A 64 -0.23 -23.14 13.43
CA LEU A 64 -0.41 -23.79 12.12
C LEU A 64 -1.56 -24.79 12.08
N THR A 65 -1.90 -25.40 13.21
CA THR A 65 -3.00 -26.37 13.32
C THR A 65 -4.36 -25.75 13.61
N ARG A 66 -4.40 -24.45 13.84
CA ARG A 66 -5.62 -23.71 14.18
C ARG A 66 -6.31 -23.16 12.94
N TYR A 67 -7.55 -22.70 13.13
CA TYR A 67 -8.40 -22.12 12.10
C TYR A 67 -8.45 -20.58 12.22
N PRO A 68 -8.74 -19.83 11.12
CA PRO A 68 -8.76 -18.37 11.15
C PRO A 68 -9.65 -17.76 12.23
N HIS A 69 -10.81 -18.33 12.52
CA HIS A 69 -11.75 -17.82 13.54
C HIS A 69 -11.18 -17.84 14.97
N GLU A 70 -10.08 -18.54 15.22
CA GLU A 70 -9.42 -18.60 16.51
C GLU A 70 -8.41 -17.45 16.72
N PHE A 71 -8.29 -16.52 15.76
CA PHE A 71 -7.30 -15.45 15.76
C PHE A 71 -7.94 -14.05 15.78
N SER A 72 -7.20 -13.07 16.32
CA SER A 72 -7.54 -11.66 16.21
C SER A 72 -7.42 -11.16 14.77
N GLY A 73 -8.01 -9.99 14.46
CA GLY A 73 -7.90 -9.36 13.14
C GLY A 73 -6.45 -9.14 12.70
N GLY A 74 -5.59 -8.65 13.60
CA GLY A 74 -4.18 -8.46 13.31
C GLY A 74 -3.40 -9.76 13.07
N GLN A 75 -3.73 -10.82 13.79
CA GLN A 75 -3.15 -12.14 13.56
C GLN A 75 -3.62 -12.73 12.23
N ARG A 76 -4.91 -12.60 11.87
CA ARG A 76 -5.42 -13.00 10.56
C ARG A 76 -4.73 -12.25 9.42
N GLN A 77 -4.47 -10.95 9.60
CA GLN A 77 -3.73 -10.17 8.61
C GLN A 77 -2.30 -10.69 8.44
N ARG A 78 -1.63 -11.08 9.51
CA ARG A 78 -0.30 -11.69 9.45
C ARG A 78 -0.32 -13.04 8.73
N ILE A 79 -1.37 -13.84 8.91
CA ILE A 79 -1.58 -15.09 8.14
C ILE A 79 -1.74 -14.76 6.65
N GLY A 80 -2.51 -13.75 6.29
CA GLY A 80 -2.66 -13.28 4.91
C GLY A 80 -1.35 -12.80 4.28
N ILE A 81 -0.53 -12.10 5.06
CA ILE A 81 0.82 -11.69 4.64
C ILE A 81 1.71 -12.93 4.43
N ALA A 82 1.71 -13.88 5.36
CA ALA A 82 2.48 -15.12 5.24
C ALA A 82 2.08 -15.92 3.98
N ARG A 83 0.78 -16.02 3.69
CA ARG A 83 0.25 -16.67 2.49
C ARG A 83 0.80 -16.05 1.20
N ALA A 84 0.86 -14.72 1.14
CA ALA A 84 1.38 -14.00 -0.01
C ALA A 84 2.89 -14.17 -0.16
N LEU A 85 3.64 -14.01 0.94
CA LEU A 85 5.10 -13.94 0.90
C LEU A 85 5.80 -15.29 0.83
N VAL A 86 5.17 -16.38 1.26
CA VAL A 86 5.72 -17.75 1.12
C VAL A 86 5.94 -18.14 -0.34
N MET A 87 5.26 -17.46 -1.26
CA MET A 87 5.40 -17.62 -2.71
C MET A 87 6.68 -16.99 -3.27
N GLU A 88 7.43 -16.26 -2.45
CA GLU A 88 8.62 -15.49 -2.85
C GLU A 88 8.32 -14.57 -4.06
N PRO A 89 7.33 -13.65 -3.94
CA PRO A 89 6.95 -12.75 -5.02
C PRO A 89 7.99 -11.66 -5.23
N ASP A 90 7.99 -11.04 -6.42
CA ASP A 90 8.76 -9.82 -6.69
C ASP A 90 7.93 -8.56 -6.43
N PHE A 91 6.61 -8.68 -6.61
CA PHE A 91 5.66 -7.58 -6.52
C PHE A 91 4.45 -7.95 -5.67
N VAL A 92 4.10 -7.07 -4.73
CA VAL A 92 2.96 -7.26 -3.83
C VAL A 92 2.02 -6.08 -3.92
N ILE A 93 0.76 -6.35 -4.20
CA ILE A 93 -0.33 -5.38 -4.11
C ILE A 93 -0.89 -5.46 -2.69
N ALA A 94 -0.73 -4.41 -1.91
CA ALA A 94 -1.28 -4.29 -0.57
C ALA A 94 -2.47 -3.32 -0.61
N ASP A 95 -3.69 -3.88 -0.68
CA ASP A 95 -4.93 -3.14 -0.77
C ASP A 95 -5.48 -2.86 0.63
N GLU A 96 -5.31 -1.64 1.10
CA GLU A 96 -5.70 -1.17 2.43
C GLU A 96 -5.37 -2.17 3.59
N PRO A 97 -4.14 -2.70 3.68
CA PRO A 97 -3.83 -3.87 4.48
C PRO A 97 -3.96 -3.66 5.99
N ILE A 98 -4.19 -2.43 6.43
CA ILE A 98 -4.27 -2.05 7.86
C ILE A 98 -5.56 -1.32 8.24
N SER A 99 -6.45 -1.02 7.29
CA SER A 99 -7.64 -0.19 7.53
C SER A 99 -8.60 -0.78 8.56
N ALA A 100 -8.72 -2.11 8.59
CA ALA A 100 -9.59 -2.84 9.52
C ALA A 100 -8.95 -3.14 10.89
N LEU A 101 -7.72 -2.67 11.16
CA LEU A 101 -6.96 -2.99 12.36
C LEU A 101 -6.94 -1.84 13.37
N ASP A 102 -6.83 -2.19 14.66
CA ASP A 102 -6.60 -1.24 15.74
C ASP A 102 -5.28 -0.48 15.59
N VAL A 103 -5.21 0.75 16.09
CA VAL A 103 -4.06 1.65 15.92
C VAL A 103 -2.72 1.02 16.32
N SER A 104 -2.68 0.31 17.46
CA SER A 104 -1.47 -0.35 17.95
C SER A 104 -1.01 -1.50 17.03
N VAL A 105 -1.96 -2.21 16.46
CA VAL A 105 -1.71 -3.35 15.56
C VAL A 105 -1.30 -2.85 14.17
N ARG A 106 -1.85 -1.71 13.70
CA ARG A 106 -1.45 -1.08 12.42
C ARG A 106 0.04 -0.83 12.34
N ALA A 107 0.62 -0.23 13.39
CA ALA A 107 2.06 0.06 13.43
C ALA A 107 2.90 -1.21 13.34
N GLN A 108 2.48 -2.29 14.01
CA GLN A 108 3.18 -3.58 13.96
C GLN A 108 3.16 -4.19 12.55
N VAL A 109 2.00 -4.16 11.87
CA VAL A 109 1.86 -4.69 10.51
C VAL A 109 2.65 -3.85 9.51
N LEU A 110 2.62 -2.52 9.62
CA LEU A 110 3.42 -1.63 8.76
C LEU A 110 4.93 -1.88 8.91
N ASN A 111 5.41 -2.02 10.14
CA ASN A 111 6.82 -2.34 10.40
C ASN A 111 7.20 -3.70 9.82
N LEU A 112 6.30 -4.68 9.90
CA LEU A 112 6.49 -6.00 9.31
C LEU A 112 6.62 -5.91 7.78
N LEU A 113 5.73 -5.18 7.11
CA LEU A 113 5.79 -4.98 5.66
C LEU A 113 7.08 -4.24 5.24
N LYS A 114 7.50 -3.24 6.00
CA LYS A 114 8.75 -2.52 5.74
C LYS A 114 9.99 -3.38 5.96
N LYS A 115 9.97 -4.26 6.98
CA LYS A 115 11.01 -5.27 7.19
C LYS A 115 11.15 -6.18 5.97
N PHE A 116 10.06 -6.74 5.48
CA PHE A 116 10.07 -7.62 4.29
C PHE A 116 10.51 -6.90 3.03
N GLN A 117 10.11 -5.64 2.82
CA GLN A 117 10.60 -4.83 1.71
C GLN A 117 12.12 -4.76 1.70
N LYS A 118 12.72 -4.50 2.86
CA LYS A 118 14.17 -4.37 3.01
C LYS A 118 14.90 -5.70 2.88
N GLU A 119 14.39 -6.75 3.52
CA GLU A 119 15.06 -8.06 3.60
C GLU A 119 14.91 -8.89 2.32
N LEU A 120 13.74 -8.80 1.67
CA LEU A 120 13.42 -9.61 0.48
C LEU A 120 13.50 -8.80 -0.82
N GLY A 121 13.76 -7.50 -0.77
CA GLY A 121 13.82 -6.65 -1.96
C GLY A 121 12.47 -6.49 -2.68
N LEU A 122 11.36 -6.58 -1.96
CA LEU A 122 10.01 -6.54 -2.53
C LEU A 122 9.66 -5.15 -3.06
N THR A 123 8.92 -5.13 -4.16
CA THR A 123 8.22 -3.94 -4.64
C THR A 123 6.76 -3.99 -4.20
N TYR A 124 6.29 -2.94 -3.51
CA TYR A 124 4.88 -2.80 -3.12
C TYR A 124 4.14 -1.80 -4.00
N LEU A 125 2.91 -2.17 -4.41
CA LEU A 125 1.85 -1.21 -4.70
C LEU A 125 0.97 -1.12 -3.46
N PHE A 126 1.16 -0.09 -2.65
CA PHE A 126 0.45 0.11 -1.39
C PHE A 126 -0.72 1.08 -1.59
N ILE A 127 -1.95 0.59 -1.43
CA ILE A 127 -3.17 1.39 -1.55
C ILE A 127 -3.66 1.73 -0.15
N ALA A 128 -3.80 3.02 0.15
CA ALA A 128 -4.32 3.51 1.42
C ALA A 128 -4.95 4.89 1.28
N HIS A 129 -5.83 5.22 2.21
CA HIS A 129 -6.44 6.55 2.33
C HIS A 129 -5.83 7.40 3.46
N ASP A 130 -5.05 6.80 4.35
CA ASP A 130 -4.34 7.51 5.43
C ASP A 130 -2.98 8.01 4.92
N LEU A 131 -2.87 9.33 4.74
CA LEU A 131 -1.66 9.98 4.20
C LEU A 131 -0.44 9.82 5.10
N SER A 132 -0.62 9.71 6.42
CA SER A 132 0.50 9.48 7.35
C SER A 132 1.10 8.09 7.14
N VAL A 133 0.25 7.09 6.89
CA VAL A 133 0.67 5.73 6.54
C VAL A 133 1.40 5.71 5.21
N VAL A 134 0.82 6.35 4.19
CA VAL A 134 1.42 6.43 2.85
C VAL A 134 2.79 7.09 2.92
N ARG A 135 2.94 8.19 3.65
CA ARG A 135 4.23 8.86 3.86
C ARG A 135 5.27 7.95 4.51
N PHE A 136 4.85 7.12 5.47
CA PHE A 136 5.74 6.21 6.19
C PHE A 136 6.26 5.05 5.33
N ILE A 137 5.38 4.46 4.49
CA ILE A 137 5.71 3.21 3.77
C ILE A 137 6.26 3.44 2.37
N SER A 138 5.90 4.56 1.71
CA SER A 138 6.09 4.76 0.28
C SER A 138 7.36 5.54 -0.05
N ASP A 139 8.01 5.18 -1.15
CA ASP A 139 9.10 5.94 -1.78
C ASP A 139 8.56 6.96 -2.78
N ARG A 140 7.49 6.57 -3.51
CA ARG A 140 6.76 7.41 -4.46
C ARG A 140 5.26 7.29 -4.22
N ILE A 141 4.54 8.37 -4.49
CA ILE A 141 3.09 8.45 -4.30
C ILE A 141 2.43 8.86 -5.61
N ALA A 142 1.36 8.13 -5.97
CA ALA A 142 0.41 8.52 -7.01
C ALA A 142 -0.92 8.91 -6.36
N VAL A 143 -1.38 10.13 -6.61
CA VAL A 143 -2.68 10.62 -6.11
C VAL A 143 -3.73 10.37 -7.18
N ILE A 144 -4.81 9.69 -6.79
CA ILE A 144 -5.91 9.33 -7.67
C ILE A 144 -7.16 10.12 -7.30
N TYR A 145 -7.80 10.75 -8.28
CA TYR A 145 -9.09 11.40 -8.16
C TYR A 145 -10.05 10.89 -9.22
N LYS A 146 -11.20 10.33 -8.81
CA LYS A 146 -12.23 9.78 -9.72
C LYS A 146 -11.67 8.88 -10.84
N GLY A 147 -10.72 8.00 -10.49
CA GLY A 147 -10.13 7.04 -11.42
C GLY A 147 -9.00 7.59 -12.31
N VAL A 148 -8.61 8.85 -12.14
CA VAL A 148 -7.51 9.49 -12.87
C VAL A 148 -6.36 9.77 -11.91
N ILE A 149 -5.15 9.42 -12.31
CA ILE A 149 -3.93 9.84 -11.58
C ILE A 149 -3.72 11.33 -11.86
N VAL A 150 -3.77 12.15 -10.81
CA VAL A 150 -3.67 13.61 -10.94
C VAL A 150 -2.28 14.16 -10.61
N GLU A 151 -1.51 13.44 -9.79
CA GLU A 151 -0.15 13.82 -9.43
C GLU A 151 0.67 12.61 -9.02
N VAL A 152 1.95 12.57 -9.42
CA VAL A 152 2.90 11.52 -9.03
C VAL A 152 4.23 12.17 -8.70
N ALA A 153 4.77 11.88 -7.52
CA ALA A 153 6.11 12.34 -7.14
C ALA A 153 6.76 11.42 -6.10
N GLU A 154 8.04 11.64 -5.83
CA GLU A 154 8.69 11.12 -4.64
C GLU A 154 7.94 11.61 -3.39
N THR A 155 7.92 10.80 -2.33
CA THR A 155 7.11 11.05 -1.14
C THR A 155 7.34 12.45 -0.54
N GLU A 156 8.58 12.80 -0.24
CA GLU A 156 8.87 14.11 0.37
C GLU A 156 8.66 15.28 -0.61
N GLU A 157 8.90 15.07 -1.91
CA GLU A 157 8.59 16.08 -2.92
C GLU A 157 7.07 16.35 -2.97
N LEU A 158 6.24 15.32 -2.95
CA LEU A 158 4.79 15.49 -2.97
C LEU A 158 4.26 16.21 -1.73
N PHE A 159 4.80 15.89 -0.54
CA PHE A 159 4.37 16.53 0.72
C PHE A 159 4.83 17.98 0.83
N ASN A 160 6.01 18.31 0.32
CA ASN A 160 6.57 19.65 0.42
C ASN A 160 6.15 20.57 -0.73
N ASN A 161 5.94 20.02 -1.93
CA ASN A 161 5.69 20.77 -3.16
C ASN A 161 4.47 20.24 -3.95
N PRO A 162 3.30 20.02 -3.33
CA PRO A 162 2.11 19.57 -4.06
C PRO A 162 1.62 20.67 -4.98
N VAL A 163 1.32 20.35 -6.23
CA VAL A 163 0.89 21.34 -7.23
C VAL A 163 -0.54 21.17 -7.69
N HIS A 164 -1.04 19.93 -7.80
CA HIS A 164 -2.45 19.73 -8.16
C HIS A 164 -3.37 20.18 -7.02
N PRO A 165 -4.43 20.95 -7.29
CA PRO A 165 -5.33 21.46 -6.24
C PRO A 165 -5.95 20.38 -5.37
N TYR A 166 -6.27 19.23 -5.94
CA TYR A 166 -6.77 18.08 -5.18
C TYR A 166 -5.74 17.53 -4.20
N THR A 167 -4.48 17.37 -4.62
CA THR A 167 -3.37 16.96 -3.75
C THR A 167 -3.18 17.95 -2.61
N GLN A 168 -3.22 19.25 -2.90
CA GLN A 168 -3.12 20.29 -1.89
C GLN A 168 -4.28 20.22 -0.88
N ALA A 169 -5.49 19.97 -1.34
CA ALA A 169 -6.65 19.79 -0.48
C ALA A 169 -6.49 18.56 0.44
N LEU A 170 -6.09 17.41 -0.10
CA LEU A 170 -5.81 16.19 0.67
C LEU A 170 -4.76 16.45 1.76
N LEU A 171 -3.62 17.02 1.39
CA LEU A 171 -2.53 17.27 2.33
C LEU A 171 -2.90 18.32 3.37
N SER A 172 -3.75 19.30 3.02
CA SER A 172 -4.25 20.28 3.99
C SER A 172 -5.12 19.64 5.07
N ALA A 173 -5.70 18.47 4.84
CA ALA A 173 -6.51 17.76 5.81
C ALA A 173 -5.70 16.88 6.79
N VAL A 174 -4.40 16.65 6.53
CA VAL A 174 -3.54 15.85 7.44
C VAL A 174 -3.37 16.60 8.77
N PRO A 175 -3.70 15.99 9.92
CA PRO A 175 -3.54 16.63 11.22
C PRO A 175 -2.09 17.03 11.50
N ILE A 176 -1.90 18.22 12.05
CA ILE A 176 -0.59 18.68 12.52
C ILE A 176 -0.49 18.31 14.01
N PRO A 177 0.59 17.63 14.47
CA PRO A 177 0.75 17.24 15.86
C PRO A 177 0.73 18.41 16.87
N ASP A 178 1.10 19.62 16.42
CA ASP A 178 1.08 20.84 17.22
C ASP A 178 -0.34 21.44 17.25
N PRO A 179 -1.02 21.49 18.43
CA PRO A 179 -2.37 22.02 18.54
C PRO A 179 -2.51 23.52 18.19
N ILE A 180 -1.44 24.29 18.33
CA ILE A 180 -1.43 25.74 18.01
C ILE A 180 -1.40 25.92 16.48
N LEU A 181 -0.57 25.12 15.80
CA LEU A 181 -0.46 25.14 14.35
C LEU A 181 -1.71 24.55 13.70
N GLU A 182 -2.27 23.48 14.27
CA GLU A 182 -3.51 22.87 13.79
C GLU A 182 -4.70 23.85 13.83
N ARG A 183 -4.83 24.67 14.87
CA ARG A 183 -5.87 25.71 14.96
C ARG A 183 -5.73 26.84 13.93
N LYS A 184 -4.53 27.10 13.45
CA LYS A 184 -4.24 28.14 12.45
C LYS A 184 -4.32 27.61 11.02
N LYS A 185 -4.46 26.30 10.86
CA LYS A 185 -4.47 25.61 9.58
C LYS A 185 -5.71 25.98 8.77
N VAL A 186 -5.50 26.36 7.53
CA VAL A 186 -6.57 26.62 6.58
C VAL A 186 -6.76 25.37 5.73
N LEU A 187 -7.94 24.76 5.85
CA LEU A 187 -8.33 23.64 5.00
C LEU A 187 -8.58 24.15 3.56
N LYS A 188 -7.91 23.55 2.60
CA LYS A 188 -8.17 23.80 1.19
C LYS A 188 -9.33 22.90 0.73
N VAL A 189 -10.27 23.48 0.02
CA VAL A 189 -11.37 22.74 -0.61
C VAL A 189 -11.05 22.62 -2.10
N TYR A 190 -11.16 21.42 -2.62
CA TYR A 190 -10.98 21.17 -4.05
C TYR A 190 -12.31 21.35 -4.78
N ASP A 191 -12.29 22.19 -5.81
CA ASP A 191 -13.40 22.40 -6.72
C ASP A 191 -12.99 21.82 -8.10
N PRO A 192 -13.61 20.75 -8.58
CA PRO A 192 -13.30 20.17 -9.88
C PRO A 192 -13.68 21.08 -11.06
N ASP A 193 -14.64 22.02 -10.87
CA ASP A 193 -15.11 22.92 -11.92
C ASP A 193 -14.12 24.06 -12.21
N GLN A 194 -13.04 24.18 -11.43
CA GLN A 194 -11.96 25.14 -11.69
C GLN A 194 -11.12 24.81 -12.93
N HIS A 195 -11.25 23.59 -13.46
CA HIS A 195 -10.48 23.10 -14.60
C HIS A 195 -11.26 23.25 -15.90
N ASP A 196 -10.66 23.85 -16.92
CA ASP A 196 -11.19 23.89 -18.29
C ASP A 196 -10.56 22.76 -19.12
N TYR A 197 -11.07 21.55 -18.91
CA TYR A 197 -10.62 20.36 -19.64
C TYR A 197 -11.46 20.05 -20.89
N GLU A 198 -12.47 20.86 -21.18
CA GLU A 198 -13.27 20.74 -22.41
C GLU A 198 -12.55 21.38 -23.59
N THR A 199 -12.01 22.58 -23.39
CA THR A 199 -11.35 23.34 -24.46
C THR A 199 -9.84 23.10 -24.50
N ASP A 200 -9.17 22.96 -23.34
CA ASP A 200 -7.75 22.68 -23.23
C ASP A 200 -7.55 21.33 -22.49
N LYS A 201 -7.38 20.25 -23.27
CA LYS A 201 -7.31 18.88 -22.72
C LYS A 201 -6.06 18.68 -21.88
N PRO A 202 -6.23 18.10 -20.67
CA PRO A 202 -5.11 17.80 -19.80
C PRO A 202 -4.30 16.59 -20.28
N SER A 203 -3.05 16.55 -19.86
CA SER A 203 -2.17 15.38 -19.99
C SER A 203 -1.27 15.26 -18.77
N MET A 204 -0.64 14.08 -18.59
CA MET A 204 0.35 13.88 -17.55
C MET A 204 1.67 14.49 -18.01
N VAL A 205 2.15 15.49 -17.30
CA VAL A 205 3.35 16.26 -17.65
C VAL A 205 4.36 16.24 -16.50
N GLU A 206 5.62 15.99 -16.83
CA GLU A 206 6.72 16.13 -15.89
C GLU A 206 7.05 17.61 -15.68
N ILE A 207 6.92 18.09 -14.44
CA ILE A 207 7.17 19.50 -14.09
C ILE A 207 8.51 19.73 -13.39
N ARG A 208 9.04 18.69 -12.74
CA ARG A 208 10.38 18.53 -12.19
C ARG A 208 10.82 17.10 -12.38
N PRO A 209 12.11 16.75 -12.31
CA PRO A 209 12.56 15.37 -12.42
C PRO A 209 11.80 14.42 -11.46
N GLY A 210 11.05 13.46 -12.02
CA GLY A 210 10.25 12.50 -11.28
C GLY A 210 8.93 13.03 -10.68
N HIS A 211 8.59 14.31 -10.89
CA HIS A 211 7.35 14.92 -10.43
C HIS A 211 6.41 15.21 -11.61
N TYR A 212 5.29 14.50 -11.66
CA TYR A 212 4.32 14.55 -12.75
C TYR A 212 2.98 15.06 -12.25
N VAL A 213 2.29 15.85 -13.07
CA VAL A 213 0.97 16.39 -12.77
C VAL A 213 0.04 16.28 -13.98
N TRP A 214 -1.21 15.96 -13.73
CA TRP A 214 -2.29 16.02 -14.71
C TRP A 214 -2.76 17.45 -14.85
N ALA A 215 -2.46 18.08 -15.98
CA ALA A 215 -2.72 19.49 -16.20
C ALA A 215 -2.86 19.84 -17.68
N ASN A 216 -3.62 20.91 -17.96
CA ASN A 216 -3.65 21.54 -19.27
C ASN A 216 -2.54 22.60 -19.40
N GLN A 217 -2.41 23.25 -20.56
CA GLN A 217 -1.32 24.21 -20.83
C GLN A 217 -1.36 25.43 -19.92
N ALA A 218 -2.55 25.96 -19.65
CA ALA A 218 -2.73 27.12 -18.78
C ALA A 218 -2.34 26.83 -17.32
N GLU A 219 -2.67 25.64 -16.83
CA GLU A 219 -2.33 25.19 -15.49
C GLU A 219 -0.84 24.94 -15.33
N LEU A 220 -0.19 24.33 -16.32
CA LEU A 220 1.25 24.06 -16.30
C LEU A 220 2.06 25.33 -16.10
N ALA A 221 1.69 26.45 -16.74
CA ALA A 221 2.36 27.72 -16.54
C ALA A 221 2.29 28.18 -15.07
N ARG A 222 1.08 28.09 -14.47
CA ARG A 222 0.85 28.45 -13.05
C ARG A 222 1.60 27.52 -12.08
N TYR A 223 1.60 26.23 -12.33
CA TYR A 223 2.27 25.24 -11.46
C TYR A 223 3.79 25.39 -11.49
N LYS A 224 4.36 25.63 -12.68
CA LYS A 224 5.81 25.90 -12.81
C LYS A 224 6.22 27.19 -12.11
N GLU A 225 5.40 28.23 -12.13
CA GLU A 225 5.67 29.49 -11.41
C GLU A 225 5.57 29.29 -9.90
N ALA A 226 4.59 28.55 -9.41
CA ALA A 226 4.43 28.24 -7.99
C ALA A 226 5.64 27.47 -7.41
N LEU A 227 6.27 26.61 -8.19
CA LEU A 227 7.44 25.82 -7.78
C LEU A 227 8.77 26.59 -7.79
N LYS A 228 8.79 27.82 -8.29
CA LYS A 228 9.99 28.69 -8.27
C LYS A 228 10.13 29.50 -6.98
N LYS A 229 9.07 29.55 -6.18
CA LYS A 229 9.01 30.21 -4.87
C LYS A 229 9.41 29.28 -3.74
#